data_3e7c068ab6ee79f432a90025b51eed30
#
_entry.id   3e7c068ab6ee79f432a90025b51eed30
#
_cell.length_a   1.000
_cell.length_b   1.000
_cell.length_c   1.000
_cell.angle_alpha   90.00
_cell.angle_beta   90.00
_cell.angle_gamma   90.00
#
_symmetry.space_group_name_H-M   'P 1'
#
loop_
_entity.id
_entity.type
_entity.pdbx_description
1 polymer ?
#
loop_
_entity_poly.entity_id
_entity_poly.type
_entity_poly.pdbx_seq_one_letter_code
_entity_poly.pdbx_strand_id
1 'polypeptide(L)'
;MRIRELLIGALVVVTPIVTAAQGTPAPKAEQIAAAVLPLPPDFRASARVLGYGADGKLTTLREGKGMICLARDPKAPRFHVACYAESMEPFMARGRELRASGVTSAAEIDTVRFREVKSGKIIMPKFPAALYSLTDGDFDPKTGTAPGARHLYVVYIPYATAESTGLSTKPFGNQPWIMLPGTPKAHIMFTSSM
;
A
#
# COMPACT_ATOMS: atom_id res chain seq x y z
N MET A 1 -2.18 -54.21 -52.89
CA MET A 1 -1.30 -53.34 -52.12
C MET A 1 -2.18 -52.47 -51.25
N ARG A 2 -2.33 -52.77 -49.96
CA ARG A 2 -3.24 -52.06 -49.04
C ARG A 2 -2.41 -51.11 -48.18
N ILE A 3 -2.62 -49.80 -48.34
CA ILE A 3 -1.98 -48.75 -47.55
C ILE A 3 -2.78 -48.63 -46.26
N ARG A 4 -2.14 -48.86 -45.11
CA ARG A 4 -2.68 -48.64 -43.77
C ARG A 4 -2.36 -47.19 -43.38
N GLU A 5 -3.37 -46.37 -43.27
CA GLU A 5 -3.24 -45.02 -42.65
C GLU A 5 -3.15 -45.14 -41.15
N LEU A 6 -2.05 -44.65 -40.59
CA LEU A 6 -1.83 -44.49 -39.16
C LEU A 6 -2.41 -43.13 -38.74
N LEU A 7 -3.54 -43.14 -38.02
CA LEU A 7 -4.06 -41.97 -37.33
C LEU A 7 -3.25 -41.72 -36.04
N ILE A 8 -2.42 -40.68 -36.06
CA ILE A 8 -1.72 -40.18 -34.87
C ILE A 8 -2.69 -39.23 -34.16
N GLY A 9 -3.31 -39.67 -33.06
CA GLY A 9 -4.12 -38.84 -32.18
C GLY A 9 -3.24 -37.93 -31.32
N ALA A 10 -3.27 -36.65 -31.55
CA ALA A 10 -2.61 -35.65 -30.70
C ALA A 10 -3.41 -35.47 -29.40
N LEU A 11 -2.82 -35.87 -28.28
CA LEU A 11 -3.37 -35.67 -26.93
C LEU A 11 -3.13 -34.21 -26.54
N VAL A 12 -4.16 -33.37 -26.58
CA VAL A 12 -4.12 -31.98 -26.08
C VAL A 12 -4.23 -32.03 -24.57
N VAL A 13 -3.13 -31.83 -23.88
CA VAL A 13 -3.13 -31.64 -22.42
C VAL A 13 -3.58 -30.22 -22.11
N VAL A 14 -4.84 -30.07 -21.73
CA VAL A 14 -5.37 -28.78 -21.21
C VAL A 14 -4.94 -28.64 -19.76
N THR A 15 -3.92 -27.84 -19.51
CA THR A 15 -3.56 -27.42 -18.15
C THR A 15 -4.57 -26.40 -17.67
N PRO A 16 -5.25 -26.59 -16.51
CA PRO A 16 -6.16 -25.60 -15.97
C PRO A 16 -5.35 -24.35 -15.58
N ILE A 17 -5.62 -23.23 -16.24
CA ILE A 17 -5.18 -21.92 -15.76
C ILE A 17 -6.01 -21.60 -14.54
N VAL A 18 -5.43 -21.73 -13.35
CA VAL A 18 -6.04 -21.26 -12.10
C VAL A 18 -5.98 -19.73 -12.12
N THR A 19 -6.99 -19.09 -12.70
CA THR A 19 -7.23 -17.65 -12.51
C THR A 19 -7.56 -17.45 -11.04
N ALA A 20 -6.66 -16.79 -10.29
CA ALA A 20 -6.98 -16.34 -8.94
C ALA A 20 -8.24 -15.47 -9.02
N ALA A 21 -9.33 -15.90 -8.39
CA ALA A 21 -10.58 -15.15 -8.36
C ALA A 21 -10.31 -13.79 -7.72
N GLN A 22 -10.57 -12.70 -8.46
CA GLN A 22 -10.48 -11.35 -7.91
C GLN A 22 -11.38 -11.27 -6.67
N GLY A 23 -10.79 -10.95 -5.51
CA GLY A 23 -11.53 -10.82 -4.24
C GLY A 23 -11.17 -11.84 -3.15
N THR A 24 -10.40 -12.89 -3.45
CA THR A 24 -9.91 -13.82 -2.42
C THR A 24 -8.56 -13.34 -1.86
N PRO A 25 -8.44 -13.16 -0.53
CA PRO A 25 -7.15 -12.82 0.07
C PRO A 25 -6.10 -13.90 -0.18
N ALA A 26 -4.87 -13.50 -0.47
CA ALA A 26 -3.72 -14.41 -0.55
C ALA A 26 -3.46 -15.09 0.81
N PRO A 27 -2.71 -16.20 0.87
CA PRO A 27 -2.31 -16.83 2.11
C PRO A 27 -1.64 -15.84 3.08
N LYS A 28 -1.88 -15.98 4.38
CA LYS A 28 -1.37 -15.07 5.43
C LYS A 28 0.13 -14.78 5.30
N ALA A 29 0.95 -15.81 5.07
CA ALA A 29 2.40 -15.65 4.93
C ALA A 29 2.77 -14.80 3.72
N GLU A 30 2.08 -14.96 2.60
CA GLU A 30 2.26 -14.20 1.38
C GLU A 30 1.84 -12.75 1.55
N GLN A 31 0.69 -12.49 2.20
CA GLN A 31 0.25 -11.14 2.52
C GLN A 31 1.30 -10.40 3.38
N ILE A 32 1.87 -11.08 4.40
CA ILE A 32 2.89 -10.49 5.27
C ILE A 32 4.16 -10.19 4.47
N ALA A 33 4.63 -11.13 3.65
CA ALA A 33 5.84 -10.96 2.84
C ALA A 33 5.70 -9.78 1.87
N ALA A 34 4.58 -9.70 1.15
CA ALA A 34 4.29 -8.60 0.22
C ALA A 34 4.16 -7.24 0.92
N ALA A 35 3.43 -7.19 2.06
CA ALA A 35 3.14 -5.96 2.76
C ALA A 35 4.38 -5.23 3.28
N VAL A 36 5.44 -5.95 3.66
CA VAL A 36 6.66 -5.35 4.22
C VAL A 36 7.72 -5.01 3.17
N LEU A 37 7.49 -5.35 1.90
CA LEU A 37 8.46 -5.09 0.82
C LEU A 37 8.89 -3.63 0.70
N PRO A 38 7.99 -2.62 0.85
CA PRO A 38 8.38 -1.23 0.74
C PRO A 38 9.42 -0.79 1.78
N LEU A 39 9.48 -1.48 2.93
CA LEU A 39 10.36 -1.09 4.03
C LEU A 39 11.82 -1.42 3.77
N PRO A 40 12.74 -0.61 4.31
CA PRO A 40 14.12 -1.02 4.52
C PRO A 40 14.19 -2.37 5.25
N PRO A 41 15.17 -3.24 4.92
CA PRO A 41 15.23 -4.61 5.46
C PRO A 41 15.20 -4.71 6.99
N ASP A 42 15.84 -3.78 7.68
CA ASP A 42 15.95 -3.71 9.14
C ASP A 42 14.61 -3.46 9.85
N PHE A 43 13.64 -2.82 9.18
CA PHE A 43 12.28 -2.59 9.73
C PHE A 43 11.30 -3.72 9.46
N ARG A 44 11.57 -4.59 8.48
CA ARG A 44 10.59 -5.59 8.00
C ARG A 44 10.15 -6.59 9.06
N ALA A 45 11.09 -7.06 9.88
CA ALA A 45 10.81 -8.08 10.90
C ALA A 45 9.94 -7.54 12.06
N SER A 46 10.16 -6.29 12.46
CA SER A 46 9.49 -5.66 13.60
C SER A 46 8.15 -5.00 13.26
N ALA A 47 7.84 -4.78 11.96
CA ALA A 47 6.63 -4.09 11.55
C ALA A 47 5.37 -4.87 11.89
N ARG A 48 4.34 -4.18 12.39
CA ARG A 48 2.97 -4.69 12.47
C ARG A 48 2.39 -4.81 11.07
N VAL A 49 1.67 -5.91 10.79
CA VAL A 49 1.05 -6.12 9.48
C VAL A 49 -0.45 -6.27 9.64
N LEU A 50 -1.19 -5.42 8.96
CA LEU A 50 -2.63 -5.51 8.75
C LEU A 50 -2.89 -6.11 7.36
N GLY A 51 -3.81 -7.04 7.27
CA GLY A 51 -4.20 -7.66 6.01
C GLY A 51 -5.59 -8.28 6.14
N TYR A 52 -5.94 -9.18 5.25
CA TYR A 52 -7.31 -9.64 5.09
C TYR A 52 -7.46 -11.08 5.55
N GLY A 53 -8.45 -11.32 6.42
CA GLY A 53 -8.89 -12.66 6.81
C GLY A 53 -9.66 -13.36 5.70
N ALA A 54 -10.00 -14.63 5.90
CA ALA A 54 -10.79 -15.41 4.95
C ALA A 54 -12.18 -14.80 4.68
N ASP A 55 -12.71 -14.01 5.62
CA ASP A 55 -13.96 -13.27 5.50
C ASP A 55 -13.79 -11.94 4.71
N GLY A 56 -12.59 -11.65 4.22
CA GLY A 56 -12.26 -10.43 3.49
C GLY A 56 -12.21 -9.16 4.36
N LYS A 57 -12.26 -9.28 5.69
CA LYS A 57 -12.13 -8.13 6.59
C LYS A 57 -10.68 -7.87 6.96
N LEU A 58 -10.35 -6.59 7.11
CA LEU A 58 -9.03 -6.18 7.57
C LEU A 58 -8.81 -6.61 9.03
N THR A 59 -7.69 -7.29 9.27
CA THR A 59 -7.31 -7.80 10.59
C THR A 59 -5.79 -7.73 10.79
N THR A 60 -5.32 -7.91 12.02
CA THR A 60 -3.90 -8.00 12.29
C THR A 60 -3.40 -9.40 11.91
N LEU A 61 -2.51 -9.47 10.92
CA LEU A 61 -1.86 -10.71 10.51
C LEU A 61 -0.58 -10.98 11.30
N ARG A 62 0.12 -9.93 11.70
CA ARG A 62 1.33 -10.00 12.54
C ARG A 62 1.37 -8.79 13.47
N GLU A 63 1.57 -9.02 14.75
CA GLU A 63 1.86 -7.97 15.71
C GLU A 63 3.26 -7.42 15.50
N GLY A 64 3.48 -6.18 15.92
CA GLY A 64 4.76 -5.49 15.75
C GLY A 64 4.69 -4.07 16.28
N LYS A 65 5.75 -3.30 16.06
CA LYS A 65 5.91 -1.93 16.53
C LYS A 65 6.70 -1.05 15.57
N GLY A 66 6.55 0.25 15.72
CA GLY A 66 7.30 1.27 14.97
C GLY A 66 6.72 1.55 13.58
N MET A 67 6.48 0.51 12.79
CA MET A 67 5.87 0.61 11.47
C MET A 67 4.62 -0.23 11.37
N ILE A 68 3.60 0.27 10.65
CA ILE A 68 2.37 -0.47 10.32
C ILE A 68 2.30 -0.63 8.81
N CYS A 69 2.23 -1.87 8.34
CA CYS A 69 2.14 -2.22 6.93
C CYS A 69 0.75 -2.74 6.57
N LEU A 70 0.23 -2.32 5.44
CA LEU A 70 -1.04 -2.77 4.88
C LEU A 70 -0.78 -3.72 3.72
N ALA A 71 -1.32 -4.93 3.80
CA ALA A 71 -1.34 -5.86 2.68
C ALA A 71 -2.25 -5.35 1.55
N ARG A 72 -2.02 -5.87 0.34
CA ARG A 72 -2.87 -5.59 -0.82
C ARG A 72 -4.35 -5.87 -0.49
N ASP A 73 -5.20 -4.92 -0.81
CA ASP A 73 -6.66 -5.16 -0.80
C ASP A 73 -6.99 -6.16 -1.93
N PRO A 74 -7.58 -7.33 -1.61
CA PRO A 74 -7.92 -8.34 -2.61
C PRO A 74 -8.94 -7.84 -3.64
N LYS A 75 -9.70 -6.79 -3.32
CA LYS A 75 -10.68 -6.16 -4.23
C LYS A 75 -10.06 -5.04 -5.08
N ALA A 76 -8.86 -4.59 -4.75
CA ALA A 76 -8.21 -3.53 -5.52
C ALA A 76 -7.76 -4.04 -6.90
N PRO A 77 -7.98 -3.26 -7.97
CA PRO A 77 -7.62 -3.68 -9.33
C PRO A 77 -6.11 -3.75 -9.56
N ARG A 78 -5.32 -3.05 -8.73
CA ARG A 78 -3.85 -2.99 -8.83
C ARG A 78 -3.18 -3.43 -7.55
N PHE A 79 -1.97 -3.95 -7.68
CA PHE A 79 -1.12 -4.18 -6.52
C PHE A 79 -0.77 -2.85 -5.87
N HIS A 80 -1.03 -2.76 -4.59
CA HIS A 80 -0.62 -1.64 -3.75
C HIS A 80 -0.41 -2.13 -2.32
N VAL A 81 0.75 -1.85 -1.77
CA VAL A 81 1.11 -2.09 -0.37
C VAL A 81 1.78 -0.84 0.19
N ALA A 82 1.52 -0.54 1.45
CA ALA A 82 2.08 0.66 2.08
C ALA A 82 2.39 0.40 3.55
N CYS A 83 3.50 0.96 4.00
CA CYS A 83 3.92 0.98 5.40
C CYS A 83 4.09 2.42 5.86
N TYR A 84 3.65 2.74 7.06
CA TYR A 84 3.78 4.07 7.65
C TYR A 84 4.18 3.99 9.12
N ALA A 85 4.81 5.04 9.62
CA ALA A 85 5.18 5.15 11.02
C ALA A 85 3.94 5.02 11.92
N GLU A 86 4.04 4.24 12.98
CA GLU A 86 2.93 3.94 13.91
C GLU A 86 2.29 5.20 14.50
N SER A 87 3.07 6.28 14.65
CA SER A 87 2.56 7.59 15.10
C SER A 87 1.49 8.20 14.18
N MET A 88 1.40 7.75 12.92
CA MET A 88 0.35 8.14 11.97
C MET A 88 -0.92 7.30 12.10
N GLU A 89 -0.93 6.25 12.91
CA GLU A 89 -2.06 5.29 12.95
C GLU A 89 -3.42 5.95 13.24
N PRO A 90 -3.58 6.88 14.19
CA PRO A 90 -4.88 7.49 14.43
C PRO A 90 -5.47 8.15 13.18
N PHE A 91 -4.63 8.83 12.39
CA PHE A 91 -5.03 9.47 11.14
C PHE A 91 -5.30 8.47 10.01
N MET A 92 -4.47 7.43 9.90
CA MET A 92 -4.60 6.40 8.86
C MET A 92 -5.78 5.46 9.13
N ALA A 93 -5.96 5.02 10.38
CA ALA A 93 -7.09 4.19 10.81
C ALA A 93 -8.42 4.89 10.51
N ARG A 94 -8.53 6.18 10.84
CA ARG A 94 -9.75 6.94 10.56
C ARG A 94 -10.10 6.98 9.08
N GLY A 95 -9.10 7.10 8.21
CA GLY A 95 -9.31 7.03 6.78
C GLY A 95 -9.82 5.66 6.31
N ARG A 96 -9.35 4.57 6.93
CA ARG A 96 -9.85 3.21 6.65
C ARG A 96 -11.28 3.01 7.13
N GLU A 97 -11.61 3.49 8.33
CA GLU A 97 -12.97 3.45 8.88
C GLU A 97 -13.99 4.16 7.98
N LEU A 98 -13.64 5.37 7.51
CA LEU A 98 -14.51 6.13 6.61
C LEU A 98 -14.73 5.38 5.29
N ARG A 99 -13.69 4.77 4.71
CA ARG A 99 -13.85 3.94 3.51
C ARG A 99 -14.73 2.71 3.78
N ALA A 100 -14.54 2.06 4.92
CA ALA A 100 -15.35 0.90 5.31
C ALA A 100 -16.82 1.28 5.53
N SER A 101 -17.11 2.53 5.92
CA SER A 101 -18.49 3.06 6.03
C SER A 101 -19.06 3.58 4.69
N GLY A 102 -18.35 3.41 3.57
CA GLY A 102 -18.84 3.75 2.23
C GLY A 102 -18.40 5.13 1.71
N VAL A 103 -17.56 5.88 2.44
CA VAL A 103 -17.02 7.16 1.92
C VAL A 103 -15.91 6.86 0.90
N THR A 104 -16.15 7.13 -0.38
CA THR A 104 -15.21 6.85 -1.47
C THR A 104 -14.37 8.06 -1.87
N SER A 105 -14.84 9.28 -1.64
CA SER A 105 -14.14 10.52 -1.99
C SER A 105 -12.95 10.78 -1.06
N ALA A 106 -11.75 10.86 -1.63
CA ALA A 106 -10.54 11.21 -0.89
C ALA A 106 -10.63 12.61 -0.26
N ALA A 107 -11.24 13.57 -0.95
CA ALA A 107 -11.43 14.93 -0.45
C ALA A 107 -12.38 14.97 0.74
N GLU A 108 -13.45 14.18 0.72
CA GLU A 108 -14.39 14.06 1.83
C GLU A 108 -13.73 13.42 3.05
N ILE A 109 -12.99 12.32 2.85
CA ILE A 109 -12.21 11.67 3.89
C ILE A 109 -11.23 12.67 4.54
N ASP A 110 -10.52 13.46 3.74
CA ASP A 110 -9.58 14.46 4.24
C ASP A 110 -10.32 15.58 5.01
N THR A 111 -11.46 16.04 4.52
CA THR A 111 -12.30 17.03 5.21
C THR A 111 -12.72 16.57 6.60
N VAL A 112 -13.18 15.32 6.72
CA VAL A 112 -13.57 14.74 8.01
C VAL A 112 -12.36 14.64 8.93
N ARG A 113 -11.26 14.06 8.46
CA ARG A 113 -10.03 13.89 9.26
C ARG A 113 -9.45 15.22 9.72
N PHE A 114 -9.40 16.23 8.84
CA PHE A 114 -8.88 17.56 9.20
C PHE A 114 -9.73 18.23 10.28
N ARG A 115 -11.05 18.11 10.21
CA ARG A 115 -11.95 18.59 11.25
C ARG A 115 -11.72 17.86 12.57
N GLU A 116 -11.53 16.53 12.54
CA GLU A 116 -11.25 15.72 13.72
C GLU A 116 -9.87 16.02 14.32
N VAL A 117 -8.86 16.32 13.51
CA VAL A 117 -7.56 16.83 13.98
C VAL A 117 -7.72 18.20 14.64
N LYS A 118 -8.46 19.12 14.01
CA LYS A 118 -8.69 20.47 14.56
C LYS A 118 -9.42 20.43 15.92
N SER A 119 -10.32 19.48 16.10
CA SER A 119 -11.03 19.28 17.38
C SER A 119 -10.23 18.52 18.43
N GLY A 120 -9.03 18.05 18.13
CA GLY A 120 -8.19 17.22 19.01
C GLY A 120 -8.63 15.76 19.13
N LYS A 121 -9.63 15.31 18.36
CA LYS A 121 -10.06 13.91 18.33
C LYS A 121 -9.00 13.00 17.68
N ILE A 122 -8.28 13.49 16.69
CA ILE A 122 -7.12 12.84 16.10
C ILE A 122 -5.88 13.64 16.46
N ILE A 123 -4.89 12.97 17.04
CA ILE A 123 -3.60 13.59 17.36
C ILE A 123 -2.61 13.25 16.24
N MET A 124 -2.05 14.28 15.63
CA MET A 124 -1.00 14.13 14.62
C MET A 124 0.37 13.93 15.28
N PRO A 125 1.33 13.24 14.62
CA PRO A 125 2.67 13.09 15.15
C PRO A 125 3.35 14.45 15.31
N LYS A 126 4.12 14.59 16.40
CA LYS A 126 4.93 15.79 16.69
C LYS A 126 6.21 15.87 15.85
N PHE A 127 6.69 14.72 15.37
CA PHE A 127 7.92 14.59 14.58
C PHE A 127 7.59 14.10 13.18
N PRO A 128 8.50 14.29 12.21
CA PRO A 128 8.33 13.72 10.87
C PRO A 128 8.07 12.22 10.91
N ALA A 129 7.14 11.75 10.08
CA ALA A 129 6.69 10.37 10.05
C ALA A 129 6.75 9.80 8.63
N ALA A 130 7.52 8.74 8.44
CA ALA A 130 7.73 8.14 7.13
C ALA A 130 6.54 7.30 6.65
N LEU A 131 6.35 7.26 5.32
CA LEU A 131 5.55 6.28 4.62
C LEU A 131 6.35 5.76 3.42
N TYR A 132 6.29 4.45 3.22
CA TYR A 132 6.86 3.72 2.10
C TYR A 132 5.75 2.96 1.39
N SER A 133 5.69 3.03 0.06
CA SER A 133 4.72 2.24 -0.68
C SER A 133 5.28 1.67 -1.98
N LEU A 134 4.65 0.59 -2.43
CA LEU A 134 4.80 0.00 -3.74
C LEU A 134 3.45 0.01 -4.44
N THR A 135 3.45 0.42 -5.70
CA THR A 135 2.24 0.45 -6.53
C THR A 135 2.55 -0.11 -7.90
N ASP A 136 1.59 -0.77 -8.50
CA ASP A 136 1.70 -1.49 -9.78
C ASP A 136 2.64 -2.72 -9.68
N GLY A 137 2.87 -3.42 -10.79
CA GLY A 137 3.52 -4.73 -10.75
C GLY A 137 2.68 -5.77 -10.03
N ASP A 138 3.30 -6.90 -9.72
CA ASP A 138 2.68 -7.97 -8.94
C ASP A 138 3.71 -8.61 -8.01
N PHE A 139 3.25 -9.06 -6.83
CA PHE A 139 4.10 -9.80 -5.91
C PHE A 139 4.34 -11.22 -6.42
N ASP A 140 5.59 -11.61 -6.55
CA ASP A 140 5.99 -12.98 -6.83
C ASP A 140 6.38 -13.69 -5.52
N PRO A 141 5.58 -14.62 -5.02
CA PRO A 141 5.85 -15.34 -3.77
C PRO A 141 7.07 -16.28 -3.85
N LYS A 142 7.51 -16.66 -5.07
CA LYS A 142 8.68 -17.54 -5.25
C LYS A 142 9.98 -16.79 -5.04
N THR A 143 10.04 -15.55 -5.49
CA THR A 143 11.24 -14.70 -5.36
C THR A 143 11.16 -13.73 -4.19
N GLY A 144 9.96 -13.52 -3.62
CA GLY A 144 9.73 -12.53 -2.57
C GLY A 144 9.91 -11.09 -3.05
N THR A 145 9.70 -10.82 -4.34
CA THR A 145 9.85 -9.50 -4.96
C THR A 145 8.55 -9.04 -5.63
N ALA A 146 8.51 -7.79 -6.08
CA ALA A 146 7.39 -7.25 -6.85
C ALA A 146 7.93 -6.57 -8.13
N PRO A 147 8.22 -7.34 -9.19
CA PRO A 147 8.72 -6.81 -10.45
C PRO A 147 7.75 -5.78 -11.05
N GLY A 148 8.29 -4.68 -11.57
CA GLY A 148 7.50 -3.60 -12.16
C GLY A 148 6.77 -2.70 -11.16
N ALA A 149 6.88 -2.95 -9.85
CA ALA A 149 6.31 -2.07 -8.85
C ALA A 149 7.12 -0.76 -8.74
N ARG A 150 6.39 0.35 -8.62
CA ARG A 150 6.97 1.68 -8.45
C ARG A 150 7.00 2.04 -6.97
N HIS A 151 8.15 2.56 -6.54
CA HIS A 151 8.34 3.07 -5.18
C HIS A 151 7.82 4.49 -5.04
N LEU A 152 7.18 4.78 -3.92
CA LEU A 152 6.88 6.12 -3.47
C LEU A 152 7.28 6.24 -2.00
N TYR A 153 8.07 7.27 -1.70
CA TYR A 153 8.49 7.60 -0.35
C TYR A 153 7.88 8.93 0.05
N VAL A 154 7.35 8.99 1.25
CA VAL A 154 6.69 10.17 1.80
C VAL A 154 7.17 10.41 3.22
N VAL A 155 7.37 11.67 3.58
CA VAL A 155 7.59 12.06 4.96
C VAL A 155 6.49 13.05 5.36
N TYR A 156 5.59 12.64 6.24
CA TYR A 156 4.59 13.51 6.83
C TYR A 156 5.24 14.50 7.79
N ILE A 157 4.92 15.77 7.60
CA ILE A 157 5.37 16.92 8.40
C ILE A 157 4.17 17.84 8.66
N PRO A 158 3.24 17.43 9.54
CA PRO A 158 1.97 18.12 9.72
C PRO A 158 2.11 19.64 9.85
N TYR A 159 1.26 20.37 9.11
CA TYR A 159 1.21 21.83 9.05
C TYR A 159 2.42 22.54 8.45
N ALA A 160 3.44 21.83 7.97
CA ALA A 160 4.56 22.47 7.28
C ALA A 160 4.08 23.17 6.00
N THR A 161 4.74 24.27 5.68
CA THR A 161 4.47 25.11 4.50
C THR A 161 5.67 25.16 3.57
N ALA A 162 5.51 25.74 2.39
CA ALA A 162 6.64 25.99 1.48
C ALA A 162 7.68 26.90 2.13
N GLU A 163 7.24 27.93 2.84
CA GLU A 163 8.11 28.90 3.53
C GLU A 163 8.89 28.23 4.68
N SER A 164 8.25 27.36 5.45
CA SER A 164 8.91 26.68 6.57
C SER A 164 9.90 25.61 6.15
N THR A 165 9.80 25.09 4.91
CA THR A 165 10.60 23.98 4.42
C THR A 165 11.55 24.35 3.28
N GLY A 166 11.32 25.44 2.57
CA GLY A 166 12.02 25.78 1.32
C GLY A 166 11.68 24.88 0.14
N LEU A 167 10.66 24.01 0.27
CA LEU A 167 10.26 23.07 -0.78
C LEU A 167 9.25 23.68 -1.75
N SER A 168 9.39 23.32 -3.05
CA SER A 168 8.36 23.63 -4.05
C SER A 168 7.04 22.96 -3.72
N THR A 169 5.92 23.61 -4.05
CA THR A 169 4.58 23.01 -3.98
C THR A 169 4.19 22.26 -5.26
N LYS A 170 5.11 22.22 -6.24
CA LYS A 170 4.93 21.52 -7.52
C LYS A 170 6.09 20.57 -7.76
N PRO A 171 5.83 19.38 -8.33
CA PRO A 171 6.90 18.45 -8.69
C PRO A 171 7.80 19.07 -9.78
N PHE A 172 9.10 18.85 -9.65
CA PHE A 172 10.09 19.22 -10.66
C PHE A 172 11.18 18.15 -10.73
N GLY A 173 11.20 17.39 -11.81
CA GLY A 173 12.11 16.24 -11.96
C GLY A 173 11.97 15.26 -10.78
N ASN A 174 13.12 14.84 -10.25
CA ASN A 174 13.20 13.94 -9.09
C ASN A 174 13.39 14.67 -7.76
N GLN A 175 13.23 16.00 -7.75
CA GLN A 175 13.44 16.78 -6.53
C GLN A 175 12.27 16.58 -5.55
N PRO A 176 12.56 16.62 -4.23
CA PRO A 176 11.49 16.58 -3.24
C PRO A 176 10.63 17.83 -3.33
N TRP A 177 9.33 17.66 -3.11
CA TRP A 177 8.36 18.74 -3.08
C TRP A 177 7.33 18.51 -1.98
N ILE A 178 6.65 19.58 -1.52
CA ILE A 178 5.64 19.48 -0.46
C ILE A 178 4.24 19.42 -1.06
N MET A 179 3.49 18.40 -0.66
CA MET A 179 2.07 18.23 -0.99
C MET A 179 1.20 18.64 0.19
N LEU A 180 0.07 19.32 -0.10
CA LEU A 180 -0.90 19.79 0.89
C LEU A 180 -0.29 20.67 2.01
N PRO A 181 0.53 21.68 1.67
CA PRO A 181 1.18 22.53 2.66
C PRO A 181 0.15 23.19 3.58
N GLY A 182 0.50 23.42 4.84
CA GLY A 182 -0.35 24.06 5.85
C GLY A 182 -1.49 23.21 6.38
N THR A 183 -1.64 21.97 5.92
CA THR A 183 -2.69 21.04 6.41
C THR A 183 -2.13 20.00 7.39
N PRO A 184 -3.01 19.33 8.16
CA PRO A 184 -2.58 18.18 8.98
C PRO A 184 -1.88 17.08 8.17
N LYS A 185 -2.16 16.99 6.87
CA LYS A 185 -1.63 15.98 5.94
C LYS A 185 -0.46 16.50 5.12
N ALA A 186 0.13 17.65 5.46
CA ALA A 186 1.31 18.15 4.77
C ALA A 186 2.44 17.09 4.78
N HIS A 187 3.03 16.84 3.61
CA HIS A 187 4.08 15.82 3.48
C HIS A 187 5.03 16.12 2.33
N ILE A 188 6.26 15.66 2.48
CA ILE A 188 7.28 15.69 1.45
C ILE A 188 7.13 14.45 0.58
N MET A 189 7.09 14.64 -0.72
CA MET A 189 7.07 13.61 -1.74
C MET A 189 8.49 13.37 -2.27
N PHE A 190 8.89 12.10 -2.32
CA PHE A 190 10.09 11.62 -2.97
C PHE A 190 9.68 10.63 -4.05
N THR A 191 9.66 11.09 -5.30
CA THR A 191 9.40 10.21 -6.44
C THR A 191 10.73 9.65 -6.93
N SER A 192 10.91 8.33 -6.87
CA SER A 192 12.06 7.72 -7.55
C SER A 192 11.87 7.89 -9.06
N SER A 193 12.90 8.36 -9.76
CA SER A 193 12.98 8.17 -11.22
C SER A 193 12.95 6.67 -11.51
N MET A 194 12.09 6.30 -12.44
CA MET A 194 12.17 4.98 -13.08
C MET A 194 13.44 4.89 -13.92
#